data_ceb4645fa7faff9bdd6b309fafadea44
#
_entry.id   ceb4645fa7faff9bdd6b309fafadea44
#
_cell.length_a   1.000
_cell.length_b   1.000
_cell.length_c   1.000
_cell.angle_alpha   90.00
_cell.angle_beta   90.00
_cell.angle_gamma   90.00
#
_symmetry.space_group_name_H-M   'P 1'
#
loop_
_entity.id
_entity.type
_entity.pdbx_description
1 polymer ?
#
loop_
_entity_poly.entity_id
_entity_poly.type
_entity_poly.pdbx_seq_one_letter_code
_entity_poly.pdbx_strand_id
1 'polypeptide(L)'
;MKALPARPHLDHLKKQAKVLLDGFRLKDRDALDRIRLALPVAAKLNHEAIAQMDLRLHDAQSCIAREYGFVSWMQLKEYVVLAVATADAATRQHQWQRWAFGYGYQVTKPRLAERLLLDHPDVLVGDAVLACAIGDIAAVKAAIAADPDWAKKARADNAMTPLVCATFSGLIALPGYAPGIRACVELLLNAGADPNATWADPELPGDPLSALYGAAGRNHDVVITRALLAAGADPNDNESLYHATEAADSTLAKLLLDAGAHVTGSNALFRALDMERPETLRLLLAHGGNPNEAGPHGFPLLHAIHRRRSPDIIGILLDAGANPSVSNHHGVSAYRLAHCLGLTTVTERLLQAGAVADDRPGDAFLNACARADRAVVQAMMTAQPDLIGKLSPRALRMLPELAAAGCDDSVRVMVEAGWPITVRGGDIDGSALNHAVFRGNAALAAFLLAHGATYDERHGYNDNVYGTLSFASIAETTPGGDWLACAKVLIDAGSPVPEERYDFSEDIAAYFQTLRDV
;
A
#
# COMPACT_ATOMS: atom_id res chain seq x y z
N MET A 1 -9.36 -29.05 7.13
CA MET A 1 -8.01 -28.45 7.08
C MET A 1 -7.00 -29.55 7.36
N LYS A 2 -5.98 -29.69 6.53
CA LYS A 2 -4.87 -30.61 6.79
C LYS A 2 -3.96 -30.00 7.88
N ALA A 3 -3.43 -30.84 8.79
CA ALA A 3 -2.40 -30.43 9.73
C ALA A 3 -1.02 -30.42 9.03
N LEU A 4 -0.21 -29.40 9.28
CA LEU A 4 1.19 -29.42 8.85
C LEU A 4 1.94 -30.52 9.62
N PRO A 5 2.90 -31.22 8.98
CA PRO A 5 3.81 -32.11 9.69
C PRO A 5 4.58 -31.36 10.80
N ALA A 6 5.01 -32.04 11.84
CA ALA A 6 5.80 -31.44 12.93
C ALA A 6 7.10 -30.78 12.43
N ARG A 7 7.62 -31.21 11.28
CA ARG A 7 8.76 -30.60 10.58
C ARG A 7 8.37 -30.41 9.10
N PRO A 8 7.64 -29.33 8.78
CA PRO A 8 7.23 -29.08 7.41
C PRO A 8 8.45 -28.69 6.55
N HIS A 9 8.47 -29.18 5.31
CA HIS A 9 9.56 -28.90 4.36
C HIS A 9 8.98 -28.36 3.06
N LEU A 10 9.51 -27.24 2.57
CA LEU A 10 9.00 -26.57 1.38
C LEU A 10 9.02 -27.47 0.14
N ASP A 11 10.10 -28.24 -0.08
CA ASP A 11 10.19 -29.09 -1.26
C ASP A 11 9.14 -30.19 -1.27
N HIS A 12 8.75 -30.69 -0.08
CA HIS A 12 7.64 -31.64 0.01
C HIS A 12 6.30 -31.00 -0.38
N LEU A 13 6.07 -29.77 0.06
CA LEU A 13 4.87 -29.00 -0.29
C LEU A 13 4.84 -28.63 -1.79
N LYS A 14 5.99 -28.22 -2.35
CA LYS A 14 6.15 -28.00 -3.79
C LYS A 14 5.86 -29.28 -4.60
N LYS A 15 6.31 -30.43 -4.12
CA LYS A 15 6.02 -31.73 -4.76
C LYS A 15 4.52 -32.04 -4.73
N GLN A 16 3.82 -31.76 -3.62
CA GLN A 16 2.37 -31.92 -3.52
C GLN A 16 1.65 -31.04 -4.56
N ALA A 17 2.09 -29.78 -4.75
CA ALA A 17 1.51 -28.88 -5.72
C ALA A 17 1.71 -29.40 -7.18
N LYS A 18 2.90 -29.92 -7.49
CA LYS A 18 3.17 -30.53 -8.80
C LYS A 18 2.26 -31.75 -9.03
N VAL A 19 2.14 -32.65 -8.05
CA VAL A 19 1.25 -33.83 -8.14
C VAL A 19 -0.21 -33.41 -8.34
N LEU A 20 -0.68 -32.37 -7.65
CA LEU A 20 -2.04 -31.84 -7.83
C LEU A 20 -2.25 -31.30 -9.25
N LEU A 21 -1.29 -30.54 -9.77
CA LEU A 21 -1.35 -30.00 -11.13
C LEU A 21 -1.33 -31.12 -12.20
N ASP A 22 -0.52 -32.15 -12.00
CA ASP A 22 -0.47 -33.30 -12.91
C ASP A 22 -1.78 -34.08 -12.88
N GLY A 23 -2.38 -34.30 -11.68
CA GLY A 23 -3.72 -34.88 -11.54
C GLY A 23 -4.80 -34.05 -12.26
N PHE A 24 -4.74 -32.73 -12.13
CA PHE A 24 -5.63 -31.81 -12.87
C PHE A 24 -5.51 -31.98 -14.38
N ARG A 25 -4.29 -32.03 -14.93
CA ARG A 25 -4.04 -32.23 -16.37
C ARG A 25 -4.55 -33.58 -16.86
N LEU A 26 -4.51 -34.60 -16.01
CA LEU A 26 -5.08 -35.93 -16.28
C LEU A 26 -6.58 -36.01 -16.02
N LYS A 27 -7.22 -34.89 -15.60
CA LYS A 27 -8.65 -34.81 -15.24
C LYS A 27 -9.04 -35.79 -14.13
N ASP A 28 -8.07 -36.06 -13.22
CA ASP A 28 -8.33 -36.91 -12.06
C ASP A 28 -9.39 -36.29 -11.15
N ARG A 29 -10.35 -37.10 -10.73
CA ARG A 29 -11.51 -36.65 -9.97
C ARG A 29 -11.13 -36.08 -8.60
N ASP A 30 -10.17 -36.70 -7.91
CA ASP A 30 -9.68 -36.21 -6.61
C ASP A 30 -9.01 -34.83 -6.76
N ALA A 31 -8.17 -34.66 -7.80
CA ALA A 31 -7.55 -33.38 -8.09
C ALA A 31 -8.58 -32.28 -8.39
N LEU A 32 -9.62 -32.58 -9.18
CA LEU A 32 -10.68 -31.62 -9.49
C LEU A 32 -11.51 -31.26 -8.26
N ASP A 33 -11.81 -32.21 -7.38
CA ASP A 33 -12.50 -31.96 -6.10
C ASP A 33 -11.67 -31.09 -5.16
N ARG A 34 -10.38 -31.36 -5.04
CA ARG A 34 -9.46 -30.55 -4.23
C ARG A 34 -9.37 -29.11 -4.73
N ILE A 35 -9.26 -28.90 -6.04
CA ILE A 35 -9.26 -27.59 -6.68
C ILE A 35 -10.57 -26.85 -6.40
N ARG A 36 -11.72 -27.52 -6.57
CA ARG A 36 -13.04 -26.94 -6.29
C ARG A 36 -13.18 -26.47 -4.84
N LEU A 37 -12.67 -27.24 -3.89
CA LEU A 37 -12.73 -26.90 -2.47
C LEU A 37 -11.77 -25.80 -2.07
N ALA A 38 -10.60 -25.72 -2.73
CA ALA A 38 -9.55 -24.81 -2.34
C ALA A 38 -9.57 -23.46 -3.10
N LEU A 39 -9.91 -23.42 -4.38
CA LEU A 39 -9.89 -22.19 -5.17
C LEU A 39 -11.26 -21.50 -5.20
N PRO A 40 -11.38 -20.24 -4.75
CA PRO A 40 -12.65 -19.49 -4.79
C PRO A 40 -13.26 -19.41 -6.19
N VAL A 41 -12.44 -19.27 -7.23
CA VAL A 41 -12.89 -19.21 -8.64
C VAL A 41 -13.51 -20.54 -9.12
N ALA A 42 -13.11 -21.66 -8.53
CA ALA A 42 -13.61 -23.01 -8.87
C ALA A 42 -14.79 -23.47 -8.00
N ALA A 43 -15.06 -22.79 -6.88
CA ALA A 43 -15.98 -23.27 -5.84
C ALA A 43 -17.41 -23.55 -6.32
N LYS A 44 -17.88 -22.84 -7.35
CA LYS A 44 -19.23 -22.99 -7.93
C LYS A 44 -19.25 -23.77 -9.25
N LEU A 45 -18.10 -24.25 -9.71
CA LEU A 45 -17.95 -24.94 -10.99
C LEU A 45 -18.13 -26.45 -10.83
N ASN A 46 -18.62 -27.11 -11.86
CA ASN A 46 -18.61 -28.58 -11.97
C ASN A 46 -17.24 -29.07 -12.47
N HIS A 47 -16.97 -30.37 -12.41
CA HIS A 47 -15.70 -30.95 -12.83
C HIS A 47 -15.33 -30.66 -14.28
N GLU A 48 -16.32 -30.63 -15.17
CA GLU A 48 -16.09 -30.37 -16.58
C GLU A 48 -15.60 -28.92 -16.82
N ALA A 49 -16.23 -27.95 -16.17
CA ALA A 49 -15.83 -26.55 -16.23
C ALA A 49 -14.44 -26.33 -15.58
N ILE A 50 -14.17 -26.99 -14.43
CA ILE A 50 -12.85 -26.93 -13.79
C ILE A 50 -11.78 -27.51 -14.73
N ALA A 51 -12.05 -28.67 -15.37
CA ALA A 51 -11.12 -29.31 -16.29
C ALA A 51 -10.81 -28.50 -17.57
N GLN A 52 -11.56 -27.43 -17.83
CA GLN A 52 -11.33 -26.48 -18.93
C GLN A 52 -10.58 -25.22 -18.50
N MET A 53 -10.30 -25.05 -17.20
CA MET A 53 -9.54 -23.91 -16.68
C MET A 53 -8.07 -24.00 -17.13
N ASP A 54 -7.42 -22.84 -17.34
CA ASP A 54 -5.97 -22.76 -17.57
C ASP A 54 -5.25 -22.64 -16.20
N LEU A 55 -5.20 -23.76 -15.44
CA LEU A 55 -4.52 -23.79 -14.16
C LEU A 55 -3.03 -24.03 -14.30
N ARG A 56 -2.26 -23.27 -13.54
CA ARG A 56 -0.79 -23.31 -13.50
C ARG A 56 -0.29 -23.77 -12.14
N LEU A 57 1.05 -23.86 -12.00
CA LEU A 57 1.67 -24.31 -10.76
C LEU A 57 1.31 -23.45 -9.55
N HIS A 58 1.21 -22.13 -9.72
CA HIS A 58 0.83 -21.22 -8.63
C HIS A 58 -0.60 -21.46 -8.11
N ASP A 59 -1.55 -21.84 -9.01
CA ASP A 59 -2.89 -22.19 -8.60
C ASP A 59 -2.89 -23.47 -7.76
N ALA A 60 -2.12 -24.47 -8.19
CA ALA A 60 -1.93 -25.70 -7.40
C ALA A 60 -1.24 -25.42 -6.06
N GLN A 61 -0.25 -24.54 -6.02
CA GLN A 61 0.38 -24.08 -4.78
C GLN A 61 -0.63 -23.36 -3.88
N SER A 62 -1.46 -22.48 -4.45
CA SER A 62 -2.55 -21.84 -3.72
C SER A 62 -3.56 -22.83 -3.16
N CYS A 63 -3.88 -23.89 -3.90
CA CYS A 63 -4.71 -24.99 -3.38
C CYS A 63 -4.04 -25.68 -2.18
N ILE A 64 -2.76 -26.05 -2.30
CA ILE A 64 -2.02 -26.68 -1.20
C ILE A 64 -1.99 -25.76 0.03
N ALA A 65 -1.70 -24.47 -0.15
CA ALA A 65 -1.70 -23.53 0.96
C ALA A 65 -3.05 -23.51 1.69
N ARG A 66 -4.16 -23.41 0.95
CA ARG A 66 -5.51 -23.39 1.53
C ARG A 66 -5.92 -24.70 2.17
N GLU A 67 -5.48 -25.85 1.64
CA GLU A 67 -5.68 -27.16 2.29
C GLU A 67 -5.05 -27.21 3.69
N TYR A 68 -3.89 -26.54 3.86
CA TYR A 68 -3.20 -26.40 5.15
C TYR A 68 -3.69 -25.19 5.97
N GLY A 69 -4.70 -24.43 5.48
CA GLY A 69 -5.33 -23.32 6.21
C GLY A 69 -4.67 -21.96 6.05
N PHE A 70 -3.80 -21.80 5.06
CA PHE A 70 -3.19 -20.50 4.72
C PHE A 70 -3.94 -19.85 3.56
N VAL A 71 -4.01 -18.52 3.53
CA VAL A 71 -4.70 -17.80 2.44
C VAL A 71 -3.91 -17.80 1.13
N SER A 72 -2.57 -17.88 1.23
CA SER A 72 -1.67 -17.90 0.07
C SER A 72 -0.48 -18.83 0.29
N TRP A 73 0.15 -19.23 -0.80
CA TRP A 73 1.41 -19.98 -0.75
C TRP A 73 2.53 -19.19 -0.08
N MET A 74 2.59 -17.86 -0.28
CA MET A 74 3.58 -17.00 0.37
C MET A 74 3.48 -17.10 1.90
N GLN A 75 2.26 -17.04 2.46
CA GLN A 75 2.06 -17.22 3.90
C GLN A 75 2.49 -18.60 4.38
N LEU A 76 2.15 -19.66 3.63
CA LEU A 76 2.60 -21.01 3.94
C LEU A 76 4.12 -21.13 3.90
N LYS A 77 4.78 -20.57 2.86
CA LYS A 77 6.24 -20.54 2.73
C LYS A 77 6.89 -19.84 3.92
N GLU A 78 6.43 -18.63 4.25
CA GLU A 78 6.93 -17.85 5.38
C GLU A 78 6.81 -18.61 6.70
N TYR A 79 5.63 -19.22 6.95
CA TYR A 79 5.39 -20.01 8.15
C TYR A 79 6.29 -21.24 8.24
N VAL A 80 6.48 -21.94 7.13
CA VAL A 80 7.33 -23.17 7.08
C VAL A 80 8.79 -22.83 7.28
N VAL A 81 9.28 -21.72 6.70
CA VAL A 81 10.67 -21.26 6.93
C VAL A 81 10.89 -20.97 8.41
N LEU A 82 9.94 -20.33 9.06
CA LEU A 82 10.02 -20.09 10.50
C LEU A 82 10.02 -21.40 11.31
N ALA A 83 9.10 -22.34 11.00
CA ALA A 83 8.99 -23.61 11.72
C ALA A 83 10.26 -24.46 11.60
N VAL A 84 11.01 -24.31 10.52
CA VAL A 84 12.32 -25.00 10.33
C VAL A 84 13.46 -24.23 11.01
N ALA A 85 13.44 -22.89 10.96
CA ALA A 85 14.53 -22.04 11.45
C ALA A 85 14.54 -21.92 12.99
N THR A 86 13.40 -22.14 13.68
CA THR A 86 13.27 -21.85 15.10
C THR A 86 12.86 -23.07 15.92
N ALA A 87 13.79 -23.50 16.79
CA ALA A 87 13.55 -24.57 17.75
C ALA A 87 13.12 -24.07 19.15
N ASP A 88 13.31 -22.77 19.47
CA ASP A 88 13.06 -22.23 20.79
C ASP A 88 11.82 -21.33 20.89
N ALA A 89 11.25 -21.21 22.10
CA ALA A 89 10.05 -20.47 22.37
C ALA A 89 10.25 -18.94 22.25
N ALA A 90 11.43 -18.42 22.60
CA ALA A 90 11.71 -17.00 22.58
C ALA A 90 11.71 -16.45 21.14
N THR A 91 12.34 -17.17 20.22
CA THR A 91 12.34 -16.82 18.77
C THR A 91 10.93 -16.88 18.18
N ARG A 92 10.11 -17.89 18.56
CA ARG A 92 8.70 -17.96 18.14
C ARG A 92 7.91 -16.78 18.68
N GLN A 93 8.09 -16.41 19.96
CA GLN A 93 7.43 -15.26 20.55
C GLN A 93 7.82 -13.94 19.85
N HIS A 94 9.11 -13.73 19.56
CA HIS A 94 9.57 -12.56 18.81
C HIS A 94 8.96 -12.51 17.40
N GLN A 95 8.90 -13.63 16.68
CA GLN A 95 8.28 -13.68 15.36
C GLN A 95 6.76 -13.45 15.43
N TRP A 96 6.10 -13.97 16.47
CA TRP A 96 4.70 -13.69 16.72
C TRP A 96 4.45 -12.18 16.90
N GLN A 97 5.29 -11.51 17.69
CA GLN A 97 5.21 -10.05 17.86
C GLN A 97 5.36 -9.32 16.52
N ARG A 98 6.30 -9.72 15.67
CA ARG A 98 6.45 -9.14 14.33
C ARG A 98 5.19 -9.28 13.47
N TRP A 99 4.52 -10.41 13.52
CA TRP A 99 3.27 -10.62 12.78
C TRP A 99 2.07 -9.92 13.43
N ALA A 100 2.00 -9.89 14.75
CA ALA A 100 0.92 -9.24 15.48
C ALA A 100 0.99 -7.72 15.42
N PHE A 101 2.20 -7.15 15.53
CA PHE A 101 2.41 -5.70 15.62
C PHE A 101 2.98 -5.09 14.34
N GLY A 102 3.62 -5.85 13.44
CA GLY A 102 4.23 -5.36 12.19
C GLY A 102 5.31 -4.32 12.45
N TYR A 103 6.51 -4.73 12.80
CA TYR A 103 7.63 -3.83 13.09
C TYR A 103 8.15 -3.15 11.83
N GLY A 104 8.65 -1.94 11.97
CA GLY A 104 9.15 -1.13 10.87
C GLY A 104 8.02 -0.79 9.87
N TYR A 105 8.33 -0.89 8.60
CA TYR A 105 7.35 -0.70 7.51
C TYR A 105 6.54 -1.96 7.18
N GLN A 106 6.66 -3.02 8.00
CA GLN A 106 5.93 -4.27 7.72
C GLN A 106 4.47 -4.15 8.19
N VAL A 107 3.58 -4.55 7.33
CA VAL A 107 2.17 -4.70 7.70
C VAL A 107 1.97 -5.89 8.64
N THR A 108 0.98 -5.79 9.52
CA THR A 108 0.59 -6.92 10.38
C THR A 108 0.14 -8.13 9.56
N LYS A 109 0.41 -9.33 10.09
CA LYS A 109 0.00 -10.59 9.47
C LYS A 109 -0.85 -11.40 10.47
N PRO A 110 -2.06 -10.93 10.80
CA PRO A 110 -2.85 -11.48 11.90
C PRO A 110 -3.17 -12.98 11.74
N ARG A 111 -3.38 -13.43 10.50
CA ARG A 111 -3.62 -14.86 10.24
C ARG A 111 -2.41 -15.75 10.54
N LEU A 112 -1.19 -15.25 10.31
CA LEU A 112 0.03 -15.98 10.68
C LEU A 112 0.25 -15.96 12.19
N ALA A 113 -0.01 -14.83 12.84
CA ALA A 113 0.04 -14.72 14.30
C ALA A 113 -0.99 -15.67 14.96
N GLU A 114 -2.23 -15.70 14.47
CA GLU A 114 -3.26 -16.63 14.91
C GLU A 114 -2.81 -18.09 14.73
N ARG A 115 -2.29 -18.43 13.54
CA ARG A 115 -1.84 -19.78 13.23
C ARG A 115 -0.72 -20.24 14.15
N LEU A 116 0.22 -19.36 14.45
CA LEU A 116 1.33 -19.68 15.37
C LEU A 116 0.81 -20.01 16.78
N LEU A 117 -0.20 -19.30 17.27
CA LEU A 117 -0.84 -19.58 18.56
C LEU A 117 -1.59 -20.92 18.58
N LEU A 118 -2.23 -21.28 17.47
CA LEU A 118 -2.94 -22.56 17.35
C LEU A 118 -1.98 -23.75 17.35
N ASP A 119 -0.84 -23.62 16.66
CA ASP A 119 0.17 -24.66 16.57
C ASP A 119 1.10 -24.71 17.80
N HIS A 120 1.29 -23.57 18.49
CA HIS A 120 2.17 -23.38 19.63
C HIS A 120 1.49 -22.53 20.73
N PRO A 121 0.53 -23.10 21.48
CA PRO A 121 -0.20 -22.35 22.52
C PRO A 121 0.69 -21.81 23.65
N ASP A 122 1.90 -22.36 23.79
CA ASP A 122 2.90 -21.99 24.78
C ASP A 122 3.60 -20.62 24.51
N VAL A 123 3.47 -20.08 23.31
CA VAL A 123 4.18 -18.85 22.86
C VAL A 123 3.93 -17.65 23.77
N LEU A 124 2.72 -17.52 24.32
CA LEU A 124 2.33 -16.39 25.19
C LEU A 124 2.16 -16.79 26.67
N VAL A 125 2.43 -18.06 27.02
CA VAL A 125 2.25 -18.53 28.41
C VAL A 125 3.11 -17.75 29.39
N GLY A 126 2.48 -17.19 30.41
CA GLY A 126 3.14 -16.39 31.45
C GLY A 126 3.36 -14.92 31.08
N ASP A 127 2.99 -14.49 29.88
CA ASP A 127 3.13 -13.11 29.44
C ASP A 127 1.77 -12.38 29.38
N ALA A 128 1.37 -11.81 30.51
CA ALA A 128 0.10 -11.09 30.63
C ALA A 128 0.05 -9.82 29.75
N VAL A 129 1.21 -9.23 29.40
CA VAL A 129 1.24 -8.03 28.53
C VAL A 129 0.90 -8.42 27.10
N LEU A 130 1.50 -9.48 26.56
CA LEU A 130 1.15 -9.98 25.24
C LEU A 130 -0.26 -10.60 25.20
N ALA A 131 -0.79 -11.07 26.34
CA ALA A 131 -2.17 -11.54 26.45
C ALA A 131 -3.19 -10.43 26.15
N CYS A 132 -2.85 -9.14 26.35
CA CYS A 132 -3.67 -8.01 25.93
C CYS A 132 -3.87 -7.96 24.40
N ALA A 133 -2.85 -8.32 23.64
CA ALA A 133 -2.91 -8.30 22.17
C ALA A 133 -3.78 -9.41 21.57
N ILE A 134 -4.11 -10.44 22.33
CA ILE A 134 -5.06 -11.50 21.93
C ILE A 134 -6.42 -11.38 22.60
N GLY A 135 -6.59 -10.39 23.48
CA GLY A 135 -7.85 -10.16 24.19
C GLY A 135 -8.13 -11.19 25.29
N ASP A 136 -7.11 -11.73 25.97
CA ASP A 136 -7.26 -12.62 27.11
C ASP A 136 -7.63 -11.83 28.38
N ILE A 137 -8.93 -11.59 28.52
CA ILE A 137 -9.53 -10.85 29.63
C ILE A 137 -9.17 -11.48 30.98
N ALA A 138 -9.06 -12.80 31.06
CA ALA A 138 -8.79 -13.50 32.32
C ALA A 138 -7.35 -13.23 32.79
N ALA A 139 -6.38 -13.34 31.90
CA ALA A 139 -4.98 -13.03 32.20
C ALA A 139 -4.80 -11.57 32.61
N VAL A 140 -5.44 -10.63 31.90
CA VAL A 140 -5.39 -9.19 32.22
C VAL A 140 -5.98 -8.89 33.60
N LYS A 141 -7.15 -9.45 33.93
CA LYS A 141 -7.77 -9.28 35.26
C LYS A 141 -6.90 -9.86 36.37
N ALA A 142 -6.30 -11.03 36.15
CA ALA A 142 -5.41 -11.65 37.12
C ALA A 142 -4.14 -10.79 37.37
N ALA A 143 -3.56 -10.25 36.31
CA ALA A 143 -2.39 -9.38 36.41
C ALA A 143 -2.67 -8.07 37.17
N ILE A 144 -3.80 -7.40 36.86
CA ILE A 144 -4.25 -6.20 37.58
C ILE A 144 -4.53 -6.51 39.06
N ALA A 145 -5.15 -7.65 39.37
CA ALA A 145 -5.45 -8.05 40.73
C ALA A 145 -4.19 -8.36 41.55
N ALA A 146 -3.16 -8.93 40.90
CA ALA A 146 -1.88 -9.23 41.55
C ALA A 146 -1.03 -7.97 41.78
N ASP A 147 -1.13 -6.99 40.89
CA ASP A 147 -0.36 -5.73 40.96
C ASP A 147 -1.20 -4.59 40.38
N PRO A 148 -1.78 -3.72 41.22
CA PRO A 148 -2.62 -2.61 40.75
C PRO A 148 -1.91 -1.62 39.82
N ASP A 149 -0.57 -1.52 39.88
CA ASP A 149 0.22 -0.67 38.99
C ASP A 149 0.67 -1.39 37.72
N TRP A 150 0.34 -2.66 37.55
CA TRP A 150 0.76 -3.47 36.37
C TRP A 150 0.34 -2.85 35.02
N ALA A 151 -0.85 -2.26 34.95
CA ALA A 151 -1.35 -1.63 33.74
C ALA A 151 -0.49 -0.47 33.20
N LYS A 152 0.37 0.10 34.05
CA LYS A 152 1.30 1.21 33.72
C LYS A 152 2.71 0.72 33.39
N LYS A 153 3.02 -0.55 33.60
CA LYS A 153 4.38 -1.09 33.47
C LYS A 153 4.66 -1.52 32.03
N ALA A 154 5.77 -1.04 31.49
CA ALA A 154 6.26 -1.47 30.20
C ALA A 154 7.02 -2.79 30.29
N ARG A 155 7.02 -3.56 29.21
CA ARG A 155 7.85 -4.75 29.03
C ARG A 155 9.34 -4.38 28.98
N ALA A 156 10.18 -5.27 29.49
CA ALA A 156 11.62 -5.04 29.53
C ALA A 156 12.30 -5.20 28.16
N ASP A 157 11.74 -6.02 27.27
CA ASP A 157 12.35 -6.37 25.98
C ASP A 157 12.07 -5.37 24.85
N ASN A 158 10.87 -4.75 24.85
CA ASN A 158 10.43 -3.87 23.77
C ASN A 158 9.73 -2.58 24.24
N ALA A 159 9.72 -2.32 25.53
CA ALA A 159 9.11 -1.15 26.17
C ALA A 159 7.60 -0.94 25.90
N MET A 160 6.88 -1.92 25.33
CA MET A 160 5.43 -1.83 25.14
C MET A 160 4.69 -1.94 26.48
N THR A 161 3.76 -1.02 26.74
CA THR A 161 2.81 -1.15 27.85
C THR A 161 1.66 -2.10 27.47
N PRO A 162 0.90 -2.64 28.43
CA PRO A 162 -0.29 -3.45 28.16
C PRO A 162 -1.28 -2.76 27.21
N LEU A 163 -1.49 -1.45 27.38
CA LEU A 163 -2.39 -0.65 26.54
C LEU A 163 -1.88 -0.57 25.09
N VAL A 164 -0.60 -0.29 24.90
CA VAL A 164 0.02 -0.25 23.58
C VAL A 164 -0.05 -1.63 22.92
N CYS A 165 0.24 -2.72 23.64
CA CYS A 165 0.08 -4.08 23.10
C CYS A 165 -1.33 -4.35 22.57
N ALA A 166 -2.36 -3.91 23.30
CA ALA A 166 -3.75 -4.08 22.85
C ALA A 166 -4.07 -3.22 21.63
N THR A 167 -3.68 -1.94 21.63
CA THR A 167 -4.05 -0.99 20.56
C THR A 167 -3.29 -1.21 19.26
N PHE A 168 -2.06 -1.74 19.33
CA PHE A 168 -1.26 -2.04 18.12
C PHE A 168 -1.52 -3.44 17.54
N SER A 169 -2.28 -4.29 18.23
CA SER A 169 -2.51 -5.65 17.78
C SER A 169 -3.31 -5.71 16.47
N GLY A 170 -2.68 -6.20 15.41
CA GLY A 170 -3.37 -6.48 14.14
C GLY A 170 -4.39 -7.62 14.23
N LEU A 171 -4.38 -8.44 15.32
CA LEU A 171 -5.38 -9.49 15.51
C LEU A 171 -6.79 -8.93 15.70
N ILE A 172 -6.93 -7.64 16.01
CA ILE A 172 -8.24 -6.97 16.06
C ILE A 172 -9.01 -7.06 14.73
N ALA A 173 -8.31 -7.20 13.61
CA ALA A 173 -8.94 -7.44 12.31
C ALA A 173 -9.64 -8.81 12.21
N LEU A 174 -9.39 -9.71 13.15
CA LEU A 174 -10.01 -11.03 13.20
C LEU A 174 -11.21 -11.01 14.16
N PRO A 175 -12.43 -11.38 13.68
CA PRO A 175 -13.65 -11.30 14.49
C PRO A 175 -13.58 -12.05 15.83
N GLY A 176 -12.79 -13.11 15.93
CA GLY A 176 -12.62 -13.89 17.16
C GLY A 176 -11.85 -13.15 18.26
N TYR A 177 -11.03 -12.16 17.92
CA TYR A 177 -10.15 -11.44 18.86
C TYR A 177 -10.67 -10.04 19.21
N ALA A 178 -11.33 -9.36 18.28
CA ALA A 178 -11.75 -7.97 18.44
C ALA A 178 -12.53 -7.68 19.73
N PRO A 179 -13.55 -8.49 20.12
CA PRO A 179 -14.29 -8.23 21.36
C PRO A 179 -13.40 -8.31 22.61
N GLY A 180 -12.52 -9.29 22.66
CA GLY A 180 -11.58 -9.48 23.79
C GLY A 180 -10.57 -8.34 23.89
N ILE A 181 -9.96 -7.93 22.77
CA ILE A 181 -8.99 -6.81 22.72
C ILE A 181 -9.66 -5.51 23.19
N ARG A 182 -10.86 -5.19 22.70
CA ARG A 182 -11.62 -4.00 23.12
C ARG A 182 -11.91 -4.03 24.63
N ALA A 183 -12.33 -5.20 25.17
CA ALA A 183 -12.57 -5.38 26.60
C ALA A 183 -11.27 -5.23 27.43
N CYS A 184 -10.12 -5.71 26.93
CA CYS A 184 -8.84 -5.50 27.58
C CYS A 184 -8.46 -4.00 27.65
N VAL A 185 -8.66 -3.25 26.54
CA VAL A 185 -8.41 -1.79 26.54
C VAL A 185 -9.26 -1.10 27.61
N GLU A 186 -10.55 -1.41 27.68
CA GLU A 186 -11.45 -0.83 28.70
C GLU A 186 -11.00 -1.17 30.12
N LEU A 187 -10.62 -2.41 30.39
CA LEU A 187 -10.07 -2.84 31.70
C LEU A 187 -8.78 -2.10 32.06
N LEU A 188 -7.88 -1.94 31.10
CA LEU A 188 -6.61 -1.25 31.30
C LEU A 188 -6.80 0.24 31.60
N LEU A 189 -7.66 0.92 30.87
CA LEU A 189 -7.99 2.33 31.12
C LEU A 189 -8.65 2.50 32.50
N ASN A 190 -9.57 1.61 32.89
CA ASN A 190 -10.19 1.61 34.21
C ASN A 190 -9.19 1.32 35.34
N ALA A 191 -8.11 0.57 35.06
CA ALA A 191 -7.00 0.33 36.00
C ALA A 191 -5.96 1.45 36.01
N GLY A 192 -6.19 2.54 35.27
CA GLY A 192 -5.32 3.72 35.26
C GLY A 192 -4.13 3.62 34.30
N ALA A 193 -4.22 2.81 33.27
CA ALA A 193 -3.27 2.88 32.16
C ALA A 193 -3.26 4.29 31.55
N ASP A 194 -2.08 4.77 31.18
CA ASP A 194 -1.95 6.09 30.55
C ASP A 194 -2.51 6.05 29.12
N PRO A 195 -3.59 6.79 28.79
CA PRO A 195 -4.14 6.84 27.45
C PRO A 195 -3.20 7.47 26.42
N ASN A 196 -2.17 8.21 26.90
CA ASN A 196 -1.10 8.81 26.09
C ASN A 196 0.17 7.95 26.06
N ALA A 197 0.10 6.69 26.48
CA ALA A 197 1.23 5.77 26.37
C ALA A 197 1.74 5.68 24.93
N THR A 198 3.04 5.73 24.76
CA THR A 198 3.72 5.65 23.46
C THR A 198 4.64 4.45 23.39
N TRP A 199 5.01 4.10 22.17
CA TRP A 199 5.96 3.05 21.86
C TRP A 199 6.89 3.45 20.73
N ALA A 200 8.20 3.33 20.95
CA ALA A 200 9.21 3.47 19.91
C ALA A 200 9.40 2.11 19.22
N ASP A 201 9.06 2.03 17.95
CA ASP A 201 9.28 0.82 17.16
C ASP A 201 10.80 0.59 17.00
N PRO A 202 11.33 -0.57 17.42
CA PRO A 202 12.77 -0.82 17.38
C PRO A 202 13.36 -0.89 15.96
N GLU A 203 12.52 -1.06 14.94
CA GLU A 203 12.92 -1.16 13.54
C GLU A 203 12.58 0.09 12.72
N LEU A 204 11.87 1.07 13.31
CA LEU A 204 11.49 2.31 12.66
C LEU A 204 12.07 3.51 13.43
N PRO A 205 13.15 4.13 12.93
CA PRO A 205 13.66 5.35 13.54
C PRO A 205 12.65 6.48 13.35
N GLY A 206 12.29 7.16 14.44
CA GLY A 206 11.30 8.24 14.44
C GLY A 206 10.77 8.53 15.84
N ASP A 207 9.77 9.40 15.91
CA ASP A 207 9.09 9.71 17.16
C ASP A 207 8.25 8.50 17.64
N PRO A 208 8.14 8.29 18.97
CA PRO A 208 7.30 7.24 19.51
C PRO A 208 5.83 7.40 19.09
N LEU A 209 5.21 6.29 18.72
CA LEU A 209 3.81 6.23 18.26
C LEU A 209 2.86 6.02 19.45
N SER A 210 1.75 6.75 19.49
CA SER A 210 0.79 6.72 20.59
C SER A 210 -0.14 5.49 20.56
N ALA A 211 -0.72 5.13 21.71
CA ALA A 211 -1.81 4.15 21.77
C ALA A 211 -3.01 4.59 20.90
N LEU A 212 -3.27 5.89 20.79
CA LEU A 212 -4.32 6.44 19.94
C LEU A 212 -4.03 6.20 18.45
N TYR A 213 -2.78 6.40 18.01
CA TYR A 213 -2.38 6.04 16.65
C TYR A 213 -2.57 4.54 16.39
N GLY A 214 -2.22 3.68 17.33
CA GLY A 214 -2.45 2.23 17.20
C GLY A 214 -3.92 1.91 16.90
N ALA A 215 -4.85 2.59 17.57
CA ALA A 215 -6.29 2.39 17.41
C ALA A 215 -6.88 3.12 16.18
N ALA A 216 -6.62 4.42 16.05
CA ALA A 216 -7.25 5.28 15.04
C ALA A 216 -6.52 5.24 13.70
N GLY A 217 -5.18 5.32 13.73
CA GLY A 217 -4.35 5.42 12.54
C GLY A 217 -4.03 4.08 11.90
N ARG A 218 -3.80 3.06 12.71
CA ARG A 218 -3.33 1.77 12.22
C ARG A 218 -4.44 0.72 12.05
N ASN A 219 -5.22 0.53 13.10
CA ASN A 219 -6.28 -0.49 13.13
C ASN A 219 -7.64 0.04 12.69
N HIS A 220 -7.81 1.34 12.60
CA HIS A 220 -9.05 2.02 12.27
C HIS A 220 -10.24 1.53 13.14
N ASP A 221 -9.96 1.30 14.45
CA ASP A 221 -10.97 0.81 15.40
C ASP A 221 -11.68 1.97 16.10
N VAL A 222 -12.92 2.22 15.69
CA VAL A 222 -13.77 3.30 16.23
C VAL A 222 -14.08 3.13 17.72
N VAL A 223 -14.19 1.88 18.21
CA VAL A 223 -14.56 1.60 19.62
C VAL A 223 -13.40 1.93 20.54
N ILE A 224 -12.20 1.46 20.21
CA ILE A 224 -10.99 1.73 21.01
C ILE A 224 -10.63 3.22 20.93
N THR A 225 -10.69 3.83 19.74
CA THR A 225 -10.44 5.27 19.57
C THR A 225 -11.32 6.10 20.49
N ARG A 226 -12.62 5.81 20.53
CA ARG A 226 -13.57 6.49 21.42
C ARG A 226 -13.22 6.30 22.89
N ALA A 227 -12.85 5.10 23.31
CA ALA A 227 -12.49 4.80 24.68
C ALA A 227 -11.22 5.57 25.11
N LEU A 228 -10.21 5.62 24.25
CA LEU A 228 -8.96 6.37 24.51
C LEU A 228 -9.23 7.87 24.63
N LEU A 229 -9.98 8.46 23.70
CA LEU A 229 -10.32 9.88 23.74
C LEU A 229 -11.15 10.22 24.99
N ALA A 230 -12.10 9.36 25.37
CA ALA A 230 -12.89 9.53 26.60
C ALA A 230 -12.02 9.43 27.87
N ALA A 231 -10.93 8.68 27.83
CA ALA A 231 -9.95 8.57 28.91
C ALA A 231 -8.91 9.71 28.93
N GLY A 232 -8.93 10.63 27.97
CA GLY A 232 -8.05 11.80 27.89
C GLY A 232 -6.80 11.59 27.01
N ALA A 233 -6.87 10.71 26.01
CA ALA A 233 -5.84 10.65 24.98
C ALA A 233 -5.78 11.99 24.22
N ASP A 234 -4.57 12.49 23.99
CA ASP A 234 -4.34 13.70 23.18
C ASP A 234 -4.53 13.38 21.69
N PRO A 235 -5.51 14.00 21.01
CA PRO A 235 -5.74 13.78 19.59
C PRO A 235 -4.68 14.46 18.69
N ASN A 236 -3.75 15.24 19.27
CA ASN A 236 -2.68 15.95 18.57
C ASN A 236 -1.32 15.22 18.66
N ASP A 237 -1.32 13.92 18.46
CA ASP A 237 -0.16 13.04 18.50
C ASP A 237 0.64 13.00 17.19
N ASN A 238 0.32 13.87 16.23
CA ASN A 238 0.88 14.04 14.88
C ASN A 238 0.56 12.92 13.87
N GLU A 239 0.11 11.74 14.30
CA GLU A 239 -0.08 10.58 13.43
C GLU A 239 -1.55 10.16 13.30
N SER A 240 -2.31 10.24 14.41
CA SER A 240 -3.67 9.70 14.44
C SER A 240 -4.61 10.34 13.42
N LEU A 241 -4.63 11.67 13.31
CA LEU A 241 -5.52 12.36 12.36
C LEU A 241 -5.08 12.12 10.91
N TYR A 242 -3.77 12.14 10.65
CA TYR A 242 -3.20 11.89 9.33
C TYR A 242 -3.65 10.51 8.81
N HIS A 243 -3.41 9.46 9.57
CA HIS A 243 -3.74 8.10 9.16
C HIS A 243 -5.24 7.77 9.25
N ALA A 244 -6.02 8.46 10.11
CA ALA A 244 -7.47 8.31 10.11
C ALA A 244 -8.13 8.75 8.79
N THR A 245 -7.46 9.59 7.99
CA THR A 245 -7.94 9.96 6.63
C THR A 245 -7.84 8.83 5.62
N GLU A 246 -7.09 7.77 5.91
CA GLU A 246 -6.96 6.57 5.08
C GLU A 246 -8.14 5.61 5.24
N ALA A 247 -8.90 5.74 6.33
CA ALA A 247 -10.07 4.92 6.60
C ALA A 247 -11.11 4.99 5.47
N ALA A 248 -11.96 3.97 5.40
CA ALA A 248 -12.98 3.86 4.36
C ALA A 248 -13.99 5.02 4.39
N ASP A 249 -14.27 5.56 5.58
CA ASP A 249 -15.16 6.69 5.80
C ASP A 249 -14.55 7.74 6.77
N SER A 250 -15.25 8.86 6.97
CA SER A 250 -14.77 9.97 7.78
C SER A 250 -15.03 9.83 9.29
N THR A 251 -15.53 8.69 9.77
CA THR A 251 -15.94 8.51 11.18
C THR A 251 -14.81 8.73 12.16
N LEU A 252 -13.63 8.17 11.90
CA LEU A 252 -12.45 8.32 12.77
C LEU A 252 -11.92 9.74 12.75
N ALA A 253 -11.77 10.33 11.56
CA ALA A 253 -11.37 11.72 11.44
C ALA A 253 -12.32 12.63 12.21
N LYS A 254 -13.64 12.40 12.11
CA LYS A 254 -14.65 13.16 12.87
C LYS A 254 -14.47 13.01 14.38
N LEU A 255 -14.26 11.79 14.89
CA LEU A 255 -14.04 11.55 16.32
C LEU A 255 -12.82 12.33 16.85
N LEU A 256 -11.73 12.32 16.12
CA LEU A 256 -10.50 13.03 16.50
C LEU A 256 -10.72 14.55 16.47
N LEU A 257 -11.36 15.07 15.44
CA LEU A 257 -11.68 16.50 15.31
C LEU A 257 -12.65 16.97 16.38
N ASP A 258 -13.69 16.20 16.69
CA ASP A 258 -14.62 16.50 17.79
C ASP A 258 -13.91 16.49 19.15
N ALA A 259 -12.83 15.73 19.31
CA ALA A 259 -11.98 15.70 20.50
C ALA A 259 -10.91 16.80 20.53
N GLY A 260 -10.83 17.66 19.50
CA GLY A 260 -9.92 18.80 19.45
C GLY A 260 -8.64 18.59 18.67
N ALA A 261 -8.59 17.58 17.76
CA ALA A 261 -7.47 17.45 16.84
C ALA A 261 -7.33 18.68 15.94
N HIS A 262 -6.12 19.16 15.77
CA HIS A 262 -5.79 20.28 14.90
C HIS A 262 -5.48 19.77 13.48
N VAL A 263 -6.15 20.36 12.48
CA VAL A 263 -5.88 20.02 11.07
C VAL A 263 -4.58 20.64 10.61
N THR A 264 -4.36 21.92 10.96
CA THR A 264 -3.16 22.68 10.60
C THR A 264 -1.92 22.04 11.23
N GLY A 265 -0.89 21.80 10.43
CA GLY A 265 0.36 21.16 10.85
C GLY A 265 0.33 19.62 10.87
N SER A 266 -0.84 18.97 10.78
CA SER A 266 -0.97 17.51 10.84
C SER A 266 -0.72 16.78 9.52
N ASN A 267 -0.59 17.50 8.39
CA ASN A 267 -0.59 16.96 7.02
C ASN A 267 -1.86 16.17 6.62
N ALA A 268 -2.88 16.08 7.47
CA ALA A 268 -4.10 15.34 7.20
C ALA A 268 -4.85 15.85 5.95
N LEU A 269 -4.77 17.17 5.67
CA LEU A 269 -5.37 17.75 4.48
C LEU A 269 -4.72 17.19 3.19
N PHE A 270 -3.40 17.10 3.14
CA PHE A 270 -2.66 16.51 2.01
C PHE A 270 -2.95 15.02 1.87
N ARG A 271 -3.05 14.29 2.98
CA ARG A 271 -3.37 12.87 2.96
C ARG A 271 -4.78 12.61 2.44
N ALA A 272 -5.77 13.40 2.85
CA ALA A 272 -7.14 13.33 2.32
C ALA A 272 -7.17 13.59 0.79
N LEU A 273 -6.33 14.49 0.29
CA LEU A 273 -6.14 14.72 -1.14
C LEU A 273 -5.49 13.51 -1.83
N ASP A 274 -4.47 12.89 -1.22
CA ASP A 274 -3.84 11.67 -1.75
C ASP A 274 -4.82 10.51 -1.85
N MET A 275 -5.71 10.37 -0.86
CA MET A 275 -6.73 9.32 -0.82
C MET A 275 -7.98 9.65 -1.66
N GLU A 276 -8.08 10.87 -2.23
CA GLU A 276 -9.25 11.36 -2.95
C GLU A 276 -10.55 11.19 -2.14
N ARG A 277 -10.56 11.71 -0.89
CA ARG A 277 -11.67 11.60 0.08
C ARG A 277 -12.45 12.92 0.19
N PRO A 278 -13.45 13.19 -0.66
CA PRO A 278 -14.14 14.49 -0.67
C PRO A 278 -14.87 14.78 0.65
N GLU A 279 -15.50 13.79 1.29
CA GLU A 279 -16.21 13.96 2.56
C GLU A 279 -15.23 14.28 3.69
N THR A 280 -14.12 13.56 3.77
CA THR A 280 -13.06 13.81 4.76
C THR A 280 -12.41 15.18 4.53
N LEU A 281 -12.18 15.55 3.27
CA LEU A 281 -11.65 16.88 2.91
C LEU A 281 -12.58 18.00 3.38
N ARG A 282 -13.89 17.90 3.12
CA ARG A 282 -14.88 18.88 3.62
C ARG A 282 -14.87 18.95 5.15
N LEU A 283 -14.80 17.81 5.80
CA LEU A 283 -14.78 17.73 7.26
C LEU A 283 -13.54 18.43 7.84
N LEU A 284 -12.36 18.17 7.30
CA LEU A 284 -11.11 18.81 7.72
C LEU A 284 -11.18 20.33 7.54
N LEU A 285 -11.64 20.81 6.39
CA LEU A 285 -11.80 22.24 6.11
C LEU A 285 -12.81 22.91 7.05
N ALA A 286 -13.94 22.24 7.35
CA ALA A 286 -14.95 22.73 8.30
C ALA A 286 -14.43 22.82 9.74
N HIS A 287 -13.41 22.04 10.10
CA HIS A 287 -12.74 22.08 11.41
C HIS A 287 -11.45 22.92 11.42
N GLY A 288 -11.38 23.93 10.56
CA GLY A 288 -10.30 24.92 10.57
C GLY A 288 -9.07 24.55 9.75
N GLY A 289 -9.16 23.51 8.91
CA GLY A 289 -8.11 23.23 7.93
C GLY A 289 -7.90 24.41 7.00
N ASN A 290 -6.65 24.87 6.86
CA ASN A 290 -6.33 26.00 6.03
C ASN A 290 -6.04 25.54 4.57
N PRO A 291 -6.90 25.86 3.57
CA PRO A 291 -6.68 25.46 2.19
C PRO A 291 -5.47 26.14 1.53
N ASN A 292 -4.87 27.12 2.23
CA ASN A 292 -3.69 27.85 1.80
C ASN A 292 -2.45 27.55 2.67
N GLU A 293 -2.46 26.53 3.49
CA GLU A 293 -1.30 26.11 4.27
C GLU A 293 -0.24 25.45 3.38
N ALA A 294 0.98 25.97 3.42
CA ALA A 294 2.09 25.34 2.73
C ALA A 294 2.61 24.15 3.52
N GLY A 295 2.50 22.97 2.94
CA GLY A 295 3.05 21.73 3.49
C GLY A 295 4.29 21.24 2.73
N PRO A 296 4.73 20.00 3.00
CA PRO A 296 5.90 19.39 2.34
C PRO A 296 5.80 19.34 0.82
N HIS A 297 4.57 19.28 0.29
CA HIS A 297 4.27 19.19 -1.14
C HIS A 297 3.82 20.54 -1.74
N GLY A 298 4.08 21.64 -1.07
CA GLY A 298 3.61 22.98 -1.46
C GLY A 298 2.20 23.28 -0.93
N PHE A 299 1.36 23.90 -1.73
CA PHE A 299 -0.01 24.25 -1.34
C PHE A 299 -1.02 23.17 -1.70
N PRO A 300 -2.09 22.96 -0.91
CA PRO A 300 -3.11 21.92 -1.16
C PRO A 300 -3.69 21.97 -2.58
N LEU A 301 -3.99 23.14 -3.10
CA LEU A 301 -4.53 23.29 -4.46
C LEU A 301 -3.53 22.82 -5.53
N LEU A 302 -2.25 23.18 -5.42
CA LEU A 302 -1.21 22.72 -6.34
C LEU A 302 -0.97 21.22 -6.23
N HIS A 303 -0.99 20.69 -5.00
CA HIS A 303 -0.86 19.26 -4.74
C HIS A 303 -2.02 18.47 -5.40
N ALA A 304 -3.25 18.91 -5.20
CA ALA A 304 -4.43 18.29 -5.80
C ALA A 304 -4.38 18.29 -7.34
N ILE A 305 -3.94 19.40 -7.95
CA ILE A 305 -3.76 19.51 -9.41
C ILE A 305 -2.65 18.57 -9.89
N HIS A 306 -1.51 18.54 -9.20
CA HIS A 306 -0.38 17.67 -9.54
C HIS A 306 -0.77 16.19 -9.45
N ARG A 307 -1.54 15.82 -8.42
CA ARG A 307 -2.12 14.48 -8.23
C ARG A 307 -3.28 14.19 -9.17
N ARG A 308 -3.65 15.13 -10.06
CA ARG A 308 -4.76 15.00 -11.03
C ARG A 308 -6.10 14.64 -10.36
N ARG A 309 -6.37 15.26 -9.19
CA ARG A 309 -7.60 15.01 -8.45
C ARG A 309 -8.82 15.51 -9.23
N SER A 310 -9.99 14.92 -8.93
CA SER A 310 -11.23 15.25 -9.62
C SER A 310 -11.56 16.75 -9.55
N PRO A 311 -12.29 17.30 -10.54
CA PRO A 311 -12.74 18.69 -10.48
C PRO A 311 -13.56 19.01 -9.22
N ASP A 312 -14.20 18.01 -8.60
CA ASP A 312 -14.95 18.20 -7.35
C ASP A 312 -14.02 18.46 -6.17
N ILE A 313 -12.92 17.75 -6.04
CA ILE A 313 -11.87 18.01 -5.03
C ILE A 313 -11.34 19.44 -5.18
N ILE A 314 -11.06 19.86 -6.41
CA ILE A 314 -10.59 21.23 -6.70
C ILE A 314 -11.68 22.25 -6.29
N GLY A 315 -12.94 21.97 -6.63
CA GLY A 315 -14.07 22.81 -6.22
C GLY A 315 -14.16 22.97 -4.70
N ILE A 316 -14.07 21.87 -3.94
CA ILE A 316 -14.09 21.91 -2.46
C ILE A 316 -12.99 22.82 -1.91
N LEU A 317 -11.77 22.76 -2.45
CA LEU A 317 -10.67 23.62 -2.01
C LEU A 317 -10.95 25.11 -2.35
N LEU A 318 -11.43 25.40 -3.55
CA LEU A 318 -11.75 26.76 -3.98
C LEU A 318 -12.92 27.35 -3.17
N ASP A 319 -13.97 26.58 -2.94
CA ASP A 319 -15.12 26.96 -2.11
C ASP A 319 -14.72 27.24 -0.65
N ALA A 320 -13.69 26.55 -0.15
CA ALA A 320 -13.10 26.78 1.16
C ALA A 320 -12.11 27.95 1.20
N GLY A 321 -11.92 28.69 0.09
CA GLY A 321 -11.06 29.86 0.00
C GLY A 321 -9.60 29.58 -0.36
N ALA A 322 -9.32 28.45 -1.04
CA ALA A 322 -8.00 28.26 -1.64
C ALA A 322 -7.69 29.37 -2.66
N ASN A 323 -6.48 29.93 -2.62
CA ASN A 323 -6.06 30.95 -3.56
C ASN A 323 -5.92 30.38 -4.97
N PRO A 324 -6.79 30.73 -5.95
CA PRO A 324 -6.73 30.19 -7.30
C PRO A 324 -5.48 30.64 -8.09
N SER A 325 -4.83 31.71 -7.65
CA SER A 325 -3.60 32.25 -8.27
C SER A 325 -2.31 31.82 -7.57
N VAL A 326 -2.39 30.82 -6.66
CA VAL A 326 -1.22 30.29 -5.96
C VAL A 326 -0.20 29.73 -6.95
N SER A 327 1.09 29.97 -6.67
CA SER A 327 2.21 29.45 -7.46
C SER A 327 3.18 28.66 -6.58
N ASN A 328 3.83 27.66 -7.16
CA ASN A 328 4.91 26.94 -6.50
C ASN A 328 6.21 27.78 -6.45
N HIS A 329 7.23 27.26 -5.76
CA HIS A 329 8.52 27.94 -5.62
C HIS A 329 9.29 28.17 -6.97
N HIS A 330 8.83 27.56 -8.05
CA HIS A 330 9.36 27.81 -9.41
C HIS A 330 8.52 28.83 -10.21
N GLY A 331 7.53 29.45 -9.59
CA GLY A 331 6.64 30.42 -10.24
C GLY A 331 5.68 29.78 -11.27
N VAL A 332 5.31 28.51 -11.08
CA VAL A 332 4.26 27.85 -11.87
C VAL A 332 2.94 28.02 -11.13
N SER A 333 2.01 28.77 -11.73
CA SER A 333 0.68 29.00 -11.16
C SER A 333 -0.19 27.74 -11.20
N ALA A 334 -1.24 27.70 -10.37
CA ALA A 334 -2.24 26.64 -10.39
C ALA A 334 -2.89 26.52 -11.78
N TYR A 335 -3.23 27.67 -12.41
CA TYR A 335 -3.75 27.70 -13.79
C TYR A 335 -2.79 27.02 -14.77
N ARG A 336 -1.54 27.47 -14.80
CA ARG A 336 -0.54 26.95 -15.74
C ARG A 336 -0.24 25.47 -15.50
N LEU A 337 -0.18 25.03 -14.25
CA LEU A 337 0.00 23.60 -13.91
C LEU A 337 -1.16 22.76 -14.46
N ALA A 338 -2.41 23.17 -14.19
CA ALA A 338 -3.59 22.48 -14.69
C ALA A 338 -3.66 22.46 -16.23
N HIS A 339 -3.32 23.61 -16.86
CA HIS A 339 -3.28 23.75 -18.30
C HIS A 339 -2.26 22.79 -18.93
N CYS A 340 -1.00 22.81 -18.48
CA CYS A 340 0.05 21.91 -18.99
C CYS A 340 -0.29 20.43 -18.78
N LEU A 341 -1.00 20.08 -17.70
CA LEU A 341 -1.45 18.72 -17.43
C LEU A 341 -2.73 18.32 -18.20
N GLY A 342 -3.27 19.18 -19.07
CA GLY A 342 -4.45 18.91 -19.89
C GLY A 342 -5.76 18.82 -19.09
N LEU A 343 -5.82 19.38 -17.89
CA LEU A 343 -6.98 19.32 -16.98
C LEU A 343 -7.97 20.45 -17.31
N THR A 344 -8.64 20.36 -18.46
CA THR A 344 -9.49 21.45 -19.01
C THR A 344 -10.54 21.94 -18.02
N THR A 345 -11.32 21.02 -17.41
CA THR A 345 -12.36 21.39 -16.45
C THR A 345 -11.78 22.07 -15.20
N VAL A 346 -10.60 21.65 -14.74
CA VAL A 346 -9.90 22.29 -13.61
C VAL A 346 -9.44 23.69 -14.02
N THR A 347 -8.88 23.83 -15.21
CA THR A 347 -8.44 25.13 -15.75
C THR A 347 -9.61 26.12 -15.82
N GLU A 348 -10.78 25.70 -16.31
CA GLU A 348 -12.00 26.50 -16.36
C GLU A 348 -12.48 26.92 -14.96
N ARG A 349 -12.49 26.00 -13.99
CA ARG A 349 -12.86 26.31 -12.60
C ARG A 349 -11.91 27.31 -11.96
N LEU A 350 -10.60 27.20 -12.21
CA LEU A 350 -9.61 28.16 -11.70
C LEU A 350 -9.84 29.57 -12.26
N LEU A 351 -10.13 29.69 -13.57
CA LEU A 351 -10.46 30.98 -14.19
C LEU A 351 -11.75 31.57 -13.62
N GLN A 352 -12.78 30.74 -13.44
CA GLN A 352 -14.04 31.17 -12.78
C GLN A 352 -13.82 31.64 -11.35
N ALA A 353 -12.87 31.05 -10.63
CA ALA A 353 -12.49 31.45 -9.28
C ALA A 353 -11.54 32.67 -9.25
N GLY A 354 -11.17 33.24 -10.42
CA GLY A 354 -10.38 34.45 -10.51
C GLY A 354 -8.86 34.25 -10.75
N ALA A 355 -8.45 33.02 -11.12
CA ALA A 355 -7.06 32.82 -11.59
C ALA A 355 -6.83 33.59 -12.90
N VAL A 356 -5.59 34.00 -13.10
CA VAL A 356 -5.15 34.66 -14.35
C VAL A 356 -4.46 33.64 -15.25
N ALA A 357 -4.81 33.64 -16.53
CA ALA A 357 -4.13 32.85 -17.54
C ALA A 357 -2.70 33.40 -17.72
N ASP A 358 -1.70 32.57 -17.45
CA ASP A 358 -0.27 32.94 -17.52
C ASP A 358 0.52 32.01 -18.45
N ASP A 359 -0.09 31.65 -19.59
CA ASP A 359 0.50 30.75 -20.58
C ASP A 359 1.88 31.21 -21.05
N ARG A 360 2.79 30.30 -21.25
CA ARG A 360 4.13 30.51 -21.74
C ARG A 360 4.38 29.72 -23.03
N PRO A 361 5.37 30.13 -23.83
CA PRO A 361 5.79 29.36 -24.99
C PRO A 361 6.07 27.90 -24.59
N GLY A 362 5.48 26.96 -25.30
CA GLY A 362 5.57 25.52 -25.02
C GLY A 362 4.40 24.94 -24.19
N ASP A 363 3.65 25.73 -23.44
CA ASP A 363 2.56 25.21 -22.61
C ASP A 363 1.43 24.57 -23.45
N ALA A 364 1.11 25.15 -24.60
CA ALA A 364 0.15 24.59 -25.54
C ALA A 364 0.60 23.19 -26.06
N PHE A 365 1.91 23.00 -26.25
CA PHE A 365 2.46 21.70 -26.65
C PHE A 365 2.34 20.67 -25.51
N LEU A 366 2.68 21.06 -24.28
CA LEU A 366 2.51 20.21 -23.09
C LEU A 366 1.05 19.83 -22.88
N ASN A 367 0.12 20.78 -23.05
CA ASN A 367 -1.32 20.54 -22.98
C ASN A 367 -1.78 19.51 -24.01
N ALA A 368 -1.37 19.68 -25.28
CA ALA A 368 -1.71 18.75 -26.34
C ALA A 368 -1.16 17.33 -26.05
N CYS A 369 0.08 17.23 -25.55
CA CYS A 369 0.68 15.96 -25.13
C CYS A 369 -0.13 15.31 -23.99
N ALA A 370 -0.45 16.07 -22.95
CA ALA A 370 -1.19 15.57 -21.79
C ALA A 370 -2.61 15.10 -22.12
N ARG A 371 -3.22 15.67 -23.16
CA ARG A 371 -4.54 15.29 -23.67
C ARG A 371 -4.49 14.17 -24.70
N ALA A 372 -3.31 13.67 -25.02
CA ALA A 372 -3.09 12.71 -26.10
C ALA A 372 -3.61 13.19 -27.47
N ASP A 373 -3.58 14.50 -27.71
CA ASP A 373 -4.02 15.09 -28.99
C ASP A 373 -2.93 14.90 -30.06
N ARG A 374 -2.88 13.71 -30.60
CA ARG A 374 -1.86 13.28 -31.59
C ARG A 374 -1.78 14.22 -32.78
N ALA A 375 -2.92 14.68 -33.30
CA ALA A 375 -2.96 15.54 -34.47
C ALA A 375 -2.32 16.90 -34.20
N VAL A 376 -2.64 17.52 -33.06
CA VAL A 376 -2.06 18.81 -32.66
C VAL A 376 -0.57 18.66 -32.36
N VAL A 377 -0.17 17.62 -31.60
CA VAL A 377 1.25 17.36 -31.30
C VAL A 377 2.05 17.19 -32.60
N GLN A 378 1.57 16.40 -33.56
CA GLN A 378 2.26 16.19 -34.82
C GLN A 378 2.35 17.45 -35.67
N ALA A 379 1.29 18.27 -35.72
CA ALA A 379 1.29 19.55 -36.41
C ALA A 379 2.32 20.53 -35.79
N MET A 380 2.39 20.59 -34.45
CA MET A 380 3.34 21.43 -33.75
C MET A 380 4.79 20.97 -33.96
N MET A 381 5.05 19.66 -33.91
CA MET A 381 6.38 19.08 -34.18
C MET A 381 6.81 19.29 -35.64
N THR A 382 5.87 19.25 -36.58
CA THR A 382 6.15 19.57 -38.00
C THR A 382 6.53 21.03 -38.18
N ALA A 383 5.83 21.94 -37.48
CA ALA A 383 6.09 23.36 -37.53
C ALA A 383 7.40 23.76 -36.80
N GLN A 384 7.72 23.05 -35.71
CA GLN A 384 8.91 23.30 -34.88
C GLN A 384 9.51 21.96 -34.41
N PRO A 385 10.39 21.33 -35.22
CA PRO A 385 10.97 20.03 -34.90
C PRO A 385 11.84 19.99 -33.63
N ASP A 386 12.34 21.13 -33.18
CA ASP A 386 13.19 21.27 -32.00
C ASP A 386 12.43 21.63 -30.71
N LEU A 387 11.09 21.55 -30.72
CA LEU A 387 10.22 21.92 -29.62
C LEU A 387 10.59 21.20 -28.32
N ILE A 388 10.75 19.88 -28.38
CA ILE A 388 11.10 19.07 -27.21
C ILE A 388 12.47 19.47 -26.66
N GLY A 389 13.46 19.73 -27.54
CA GLY A 389 14.79 20.19 -27.12
C GLY A 389 14.82 21.55 -26.41
N LYS A 390 13.76 22.34 -26.54
CA LYS A 390 13.61 23.65 -25.86
C LYS A 390 12.90 23.54 -24.50
N LEU A 391 12.34 22.36 -24.17
CA LEU A 391 11.66 22.16 -22.89
C LEU A 391 12.67 22.15 -21.74
N SER A 392 12.24 22.66 -20.59
CA SER A 392 13.05 22.58 -19.38
C SER A 392 13.16 21.13 -18.90
N PRO A 393 14.24 20.75 -18.16
CA PRO A 393 14.36 19.42 -17.56
C PRO A 393 13.15 19.04 -16.70
N ARG A 394 12.50 20.03 -16.05
CA ARG A 394 11.29 19.83 -15.28
C ARG A 394 10.10 19.45 -16.17
N ALA A 395 9.92 20.15 -17.29
CA ALA A 395 8.84 19.83 -18.23
C ALA A 395 9.01 18.43 -18.84
N LEU A 396 10.24 17.98 -19.06
CA LEU A 396 10.52 16.64 -19.55
C LEU A 396 10.07 15.54 -18.58
N ARG A 397 10.04 15.80 -17.26
CA ARG A 397 9.54 14.85 -16.24
C ARG A 397 8.05 14.50 -16.40
N MET A 398 7.33 15.26 -17.22
CA MET A 398 5.91 14.99 -17.50
C MET A 398 5.66 13.58 -18.07
N LEU A 399 6.60 13.02 -18.84
CA LEU A 399 6.47 11.67 -19.38
C LEU A 399 6.35 10.59 -18.29
N PRO A 400 7.29 10.44 -17.37
CA PRO A 400 7.16 9.47 -16.27
C PRO A 400 6.03 9.82 -15.29
N GLU A 401 5.72 11.10 -15.06
CA GLU A 401 4.61 11.53 -14.21
C GLU A 401 3.25 11.10 -14.79
N LEU A 402 3.06 11.21 -16.11
CA LEU A 402 1.86 10.73 -16.79
C LEU A 402 1.78 9.19 -16.83
N ALA A 403 2.92 8.51 -16.96
CA ALA A 403 2.99 7.05 -16.84
C ALA A 403 2.58 6.58 -15.43
N ALA A 404 3.05 7.26 -14.38
CA ALA A 404 2.64 7.02 -13.00
C ALA A 404 1.14 7.23 -12.80
N ALA A 405 0.60 8.29 -13.39
CA ALA A 405 -0.83 8.64 -13.31
C ALA A 405 -1.76 7.77 -14.17
N GLY A 406 -1.21 6.86 -15.00
CA GLY A 406 -2.02 6.00 -15.86
C GLY A 406 -2.54 6.65 -17.15
N CYS A 407 -1.92 7.74 -17.58
CA CYS A 407 -2.27 8.43 -18.81
C CYS A 407 -1.54 7.80 -20.01
N ASP A 408 -1.80 6.52 -20.27
CA ASP A 408 -1.04 5.69 -21.21
C ASP A 408 -1.06 6.25 -22.65
N ASP A 409 -2.19 6.79 -23.13
CA ASP A 409 -2.28 7.38 -24.46
C ASP A 409 -1.42 8.65 -24.59
N SER A 410 -1.36 9.46 -23.53
CA SER A 410 -0.47 10.63 -23.49
C SER A 410 1.00 10.22 -23.57
N VAL A 411 1.38 9.18 -22.80
CA VAL A 411 2.74 8.62 -22.86
C VAL A 411 3.08 8.14 -24.26
N ARG A 412 2.17 7.43 -24.94
CA ARG A 412 2.38 6.96 -26.32
C ARG A 412 2.60 8.12 -27.28
N VAL A 413 1.74 9.13 -27.23
CA VAL A 413 1.85 10.32 -28.10
C VAL A 413 3.18 11.05 -27.86
N MET A 414 3.62 11.20 -26.63
CA MET A 414 4.88 11.84 -26.27
C MET A 414 6.09 11.06 -26.78
N VAL A 415 6.12 9.74 -26.58
CA VAL A 415 7.21 8.89 -27.06
C VAL A 415 7.30 8.89 -28.59
N GLU A 416 6.17 8.81 -29.30
CA GLU A 416 6.11 8.90 -30.76
C GLU A 416 6.54 10.27 -31.29
N ALA A 417 6.36 11.33 -30.50
CA ALA A 417 6.86 12.67 -30.81
C ALA A 417 8.38 12.84 -30.56
N GLY A 418 9.07 11.80 -30.04
CA GLY A 418 10.51 11.84 -29.79
C GLY A 418 10.90 12.33 -28.39
N TRP A 419 10.01 12.18 -27.40
CA TRP A 419 10.36 12.53 -26.00
C TRP A 419 11.51 11.66 -25.47
N PRO A 420 12.43 12.22 -24.66
CA PRO A 420 13.52 11.42 -24.08
C PRO A 420 12.95 10.34 -23.15
N ILE A 421 13.06 9.07 -23.55
CA ILE A 421 12.37 7.96 -22.90
C ILE A 421 12.91 7.61 -21.51
N THR A 422 14.20 7.93 -21.26
CA THR A 422 14.90 7.60 -20.01
C THR A 422 14.76 8.68 -18.92
N VAL A 423 13.96 9.73 -19.17
CA VAL A 423 13.72 10.78 -18.18
C VAL A 423 13.05 10.18 -16.94
N ARG A 424 13.53 10.60 -15.76
CA ARG A 424 13.03 10.13 -14.46
C ARG A 424 12.08 11.15 -13.84
N GLY A 425 11.08 10.65 -13.10
CA GLY A 425 10.09 11.46 -12.40
C GLY A 425 9.08 10.60 -11.64
N GLY A 426 8.00 11.21 -11.16
CA GLY A 426 6.99 10.57 -10.34
C GLY A 426 7.50 10.22 -8.93
N ASP A 427 6.67 9.52 -8.15
CA ASP A 427 6.91 9.29 -6.72
C ASP A 427 8.14 8.41 -6.45
N ILE A 428 8.44 7.45 -7.33
CA ILE A 428 9.61 6.59 -7.21
C ILE A 428 10.84 7.16 -7.91
N ASP A 429 10.73 8.37 -8.48
CA ASP A 429 11.74 8.98 -9.36
C ASP A 429 12.28 7.97 -10.38
N GLY A 430 11.38 7.29 -11.08
CA GLY A 430 11.66 6.27 -12.10
C GLY A 430 11.37 6.76 -13.50
N SER A 431 11.76 5.99 -14.52
CA SER A 431 11.39 6.22 -15.91
C SER A 431 9.92 5.83 -16.17
N ALA A 432 9.40 6.15 -17.35
CA ALA A 432 8.07 5.70 -17.76
C ALA A 432 7.94 4.16 -17.73
N LEU A 433 9.00 3.41 -18.05
CA LEU A 433 9.00 1.95 -17.97
C LEU A 433 8.91 1.46 -16.52
N ASN A 434 9.65 2.08 -15.58
CA ASN A 434 9.51 1.76 -14.15
C ASN A 434 8.06 1.96 -13.69
N HIS A 435 7.41 3.07 -14.06
CA HIS A 435 6.02 3.32 -13.68
C HIS A 435 5.02 2.37 -14.35
N ALA A 436 5.24 2.00 -15.61
CA ALA A 436 4.41 1.01 -16.30
C ALA A 436 4.48 -0.35 -15.59
N VAL A 437 5.68 -0.81 -15.22
CA VAL A 437 5.90 -2.06 -14.47
C VAL A 437 5.38 -1.96 -13.05
N PHE A 438 5.57 -0.83 -12.36
CA PHE A 438 5.01 -0.60 -11.02
C PHE A 438 3.49 -0.77 -11.00
N ARG A 439 2.81 -0.34 -12.06
CA ARG A 439 1.36 -0.48 -12.22
C ARG A 439 0.92 -1.84 -12.79
N GLY A 440 1.83 -2.73 -13.15
CA GLY A 440 1.51 -4.00 -13.81
C GLY A 440 0.93 -3.81 -15.23
N ASN A 441 1.29 -2.71 -15.92
CA ASN A 441 0.80 -2.40 -17.26
C ASN A 441 1.74 -2.95 -18.34
N ALA A 442 1.58 -4.22 -18.64
CA ALA A 442 2.40 -4.91 -19.64
C ALA A 442 2.28 -4.31 -21.07
N ALA A 443 1.10 -3.80 -21.42
CA ALA A 443 0.88 -3.20 -22.74
C ALA A 443 1.65 -1.88 -22.93
N LEU A 444 1.75 -1.06 -21.89
CA LEU A 444 2.57 0.14 -21.90
C LEU A 444 4.05 -0.21 -21.83
N ALA A 445 4.44 -1.18 -21.00
CA ALA A 445 5.82 -1.67 -20.90
C ALA A 445 6.34 -2.18 -22.23
N ALA A 446 5.56 -3.01 -22.95
CA ALA A 446 5.89 -3.49 -24.30
C ALA A 446 6.11 -2.35 -25.29
N PHE A 447 5.21 -1.36 -25.27
CA PHE A 447 5.32 -0.19 -26.13
C PHE A 447 6.62 0.61 -25.85
N LEU A 448 6.93 0.87 -24.58
CA LEU A 448 8.12 1.61 -24.18
C LEU A 448 9.41 0.88 -24.56
N LEU A 449 9.47 -0.43 -24.33
CA LEU A 449 10.61 -1.28 -24.73
C LEU A 449 10.81 -1.28 -26.25
N ALA A 450 9.72 -1.35 -27.05
CA ALA A 450 9.79 -1.26 -28.51
C ALA A 450 10.31 0.10 -29.01
N HIS A 451 10.25 1.15 -28.15
CA HIS A 451 10.72 2.50 -28.46
C HIS A 451 12.05 2.86 -27.78
N GLY A 452 12.79 1.86 -27.28
CA GLY A 452 14.16 2.05 -26.79
C GLY A 452 14.30 2.20 -25.28
N ALA A 453 13.24 2.00 -24.48
CA ALA A 453 13.37 1.82 -23.03
C ALA A 453 14.12 0.52 -22.72
N THR A 454 14.83 0.47 -21.60
CA THR A 454 15.64 -0.68 -21.23
C THR A 454 15.40 -1.12 -19.78
N TYR A 455 15.60 -2.39 -19.49
CA TYR A 455 15.37 -2.96 -18.16
C TYR A 455 16.32 -2.41 -17.07
N ASP A 456 17.46 -1.84 -17.43
CA ASP A 456 18.47 -1.31 -16.53
C ASP A 456 18.20 0.15 -16.10
N GLU A 457 17.12 0.78 -16.58
CA GLU A 457 16.70 2.10 -16.15
C GLU A 457 16.43 2.13 -14.63
N ARG A 458 17.14 3.04 -13.94
CA ARG A 458 17.13 3.10 -12.48
C ARG A 458 16.08 4.09 -11.96
N HIS A 459 15.56 3.81 -10.78
CA HIS A 459 14.68 4.68 -10.00
C HIS A 459 15.36 5.24 -8.74
N GLY A 460 14.67 6.09 -7.99
CA GLY A 460 15.21 6.82 -6.83
C GLY A 460 15.73 5.94 -5.69
N TYR A 461 15.28 4.71 -5.60
CA TYR A 461 15.78 3.72 -4.63
C TYR A 461 17.03 2.96 -5.14
N ASN A 462 17.65 3.46 -6.20
CA ASN A 462 18.90 2.96 -6.77
C ASN A 462 18.85 1.52 -7.32
N ASP A 463 17.68 1.05 -7.71
CA ASP A 463 17.50 -0.24 -8.38
C ASP A 463 16.92 -0.05 -9.80
N ASN A 464 16.86 -1.11 -10.58
CA ASN A 464 16.39 -1.10 -11.96
C ASN A 464 14.93 -1.58 -12.07
N VAL A 465 14.45 -1.78 -13.30
CA VAL A 465 13.08 -2.22 -13.59
C VAL A 465 12.74 -3.57 -12.93
N TYR A 466 13.71 -4.48 -12.75
CA TYR A 466 13.48 -5.73 -12.01
C TYR A 466 13.26 -5.51 -10.51
N GLY A 467 13.95 -4.53 -9.91
CA GLY A 467 13.65 -4.12 -8.53
C GLY A 467 12.22 -3.56 -8.41
N THR A 468 11.79 -2.75 -9.39
CA THR A 468 10.38 -2.29 -9.47
C THR A 468 9.42 -3.47 -9.59
N LEU A 469 9.69 -4.42 -10.50
CA LEU A 469 8.85 -5.62 -10.70
C LEU A 469 8.77 -6.48 -9.46
N SER A 470 9.92 -6.69 -8.77
CA SER A 470 10.01 -7.43 -7.51
C SER A 470 9.06 -6.84 -6.46
N PHE A 471 9.22 -5.57 -6.16
CA PHE A 471 8.38 -4.89 -5.17
C PHE A 471 6.90 -4.90 -5.59
N ALA A 472 6.60 -4.47 -6.81
CA ALA A 472 5.22 -4.28 -7.27
C ALA A 472 4.43 -5.58 -7.36
N SER A 473 5.07 -6.68 -7.75
CA SER A 473 4.42 -8.00 -7.86
C SER A 473 4.07 -8.63 -6.51
N ILE A 474 4.82 -8.28 -5.45
CA ILE A 474 4.57 -8.77 -4.09
C ILE A 474 3.56 -7.86 -3.37
N ALA A 475 3.69 -6.55 -3.55
CA ALA A 475 2.84 -5.56 -2.90
C ALA A 475 1.49 -5.36 -3.60
N GLU A 476 1.31 -5.90 -4.82
CA GLU A 476 0.11 -5.71 -5.66
C GLU A 476 -0.30 -4.23 -5.73
N THR A 477 0.66 -3.39 -6.11
CA THR A 477 0.60 -1.93 -6.03
C THR A 477 -0.57 -1.29 -6.79
N THR A 478 -1.19 -2.02 -7.71
CA THR A 478 -2.33 -1.55 -8.50
C THR A 478 -3.36 -2.66 -8.66
N PRO A 479 -4.63 -2.43 -8.29
CA PRO A 479 -5.68 -3.41 -8.53
C PRO A 479 -5.78 -3.81 -10.01
N GLY A 480 -5.69 -5.12 -10.29
CA GLY A 480 -5.76 -5.66 -11.64
C GLY A 480 -4.47 -5.53 -12.45
N GLY A 481 -3.34 -5.17 -11.86
CA GLY A 481 -2.03 -5.19 -12.52
C GLY A 481 -1.61 -6.61 -12.92
N ASP A 482 -0.99 -6.77 -14.10
CA ASP A 482 -0.47 -8.04 -14.59
C ASP A 482 1.07 -8.03 -14.64
N TRP A 483 1.67 -8.30 -13.49
CA TRP A 483 3.14 -8.29 -13.36
C TRP A 483 3.80 -9.49 -14.02
N LEU A 484 3.10 -10.63 -14.15
CA LEU A 484 3.60 -11.76 -14.91
C LEU A 484 3.70 -11.43 -16.40
N ALA A 485 2.71 -10.73 -16.96
CA ALA A 485 2.80 -10.24 -18.33
C ALA A 485 3.94 -9.20 -18.47
N CYS A 486 4.16 -8.32 -17.49
CA CYS A 486 5.31 -7.41 -17.48
C CYS A 486 6.64 -8.18 -17.51
N ALA A 487 6.79 -9.23 -16.68
CA ALA A 487 7.98 -10.09 -16.67
C ALA A 487 8.25 -10.72 -18.05
N LYS A 488 7.20 -11.24 -18.69
CA LYS A 488 7.30 -11.84 -20.05
C LYS A 488 7.74 -10.81 -21.08
N VAL A 489 7.11 -9.64 -21.08
CA VAL A 489 7.42 -8.55 -22.00
C VAL A 489 8.90 -8.09 -21.85
N LEU A 490 9.43 -8.02 -20.63
CA LEU A 490 10.85 -7.72 -20.40
C LEU A 490 11.76 -8.78 -21.04
N ILE A 491 11.47 -10.05 -20.84
CA ILE A 491 12.26 -11.15 -21.45
C ILE A 491 12.12 -11.16 -22.97
N ASP A 492 10.92 -11.00 -23.52
CA ASP A 492 10.65 -10.96 -24.95
C ASP A 492 11.38 -9.79 -25.65
N ALA A 493 11.60 -8.70 -24.93
CA ALA A 493 12.41 -7.56 -25.34
C ALA A 493 13.94 -7.79 -25.20
N GLY A 494 14.37 -8.99 -24.83
CA GLY A 494 15.79 -9.35 -24.73
C GLY A 494 16.45 -9.02 -23.40
N SER A 495 15.69 -8.68 -22.36
CA SER A 495 16.27 -8.51 -21.02
C SER A 495 16.76 -9.85 -20.48
N PRO A 496 17.91 -9.89 -19.76
CA PRO A 496 18.39 -11.13 -19.13
C PRO A 496 17.42 -11.58 -18.04
N VAL A 497 17.42 -12.89 -17.74
CA VAL A 497 16.73 -13.41 -16.57
C VAL A 497 17.34 -12.75 -15.32
N PRO A 498 16.53 -12.18 -14.41
CA PRO A 498 17.06 -11.43 -13.27
C PRO A 498 17.85 -12.31 -12.32
N GLU A 499 18.76 -11.68 -11.55
CA GLU A 499 19.55 -12.32 -10.52
C GLU A 499 18.66 -12.88 -9.39
N GLU A 500 19.18 -13.90 -8.67
CA GLU A 500 18.47 -14.54 -7.56
C GLU A 500 18.22 -13.63 -6.34
N ARG A 501 18.84 -12.45 -6.30
CA ARG A 501 18.67 -11.47 -5.23
C ARG A 501 17.25 -10.86 -5.16
N TYR A 502 16.47 -10.99 -6.21
CA TYR A 502 15.11 -10.46 -6.26
C TYR A 502 14.10 -11.52 -5.85
N ASP A 503 13.26 -11.15 -4.90
CA ASP A 503 12.04 -11.89 -4.60
C ASP A 503 10.91 -11.40 -5.50
N PHE A 504 10.13 -12.32 -6.07
CA PHE A 504 8.99 -12.02 -6.94
C PHE A 504 7.75 -12.77 -6.44
N SER A 505 6.57 -12.35 -6.95
CA SER A 505 5.37 -13.18 -6.82
C SER A 505 5.64 -14.58 -7.39
N GLU A 506 4.89 -15.58 -6.90
CA GLU A 506 5.20 -16.99 -7.17
C GLU A 506 5.13 -17.38 -8.64
N ASP A 507 4.18 -16.79 -9.38
CA ASP A 507 4.01 -17.00 -10.81
C ASP A 507 5.20 -16.46 -11.61
N ILE A 508 5.74 -15.30 -11.23
CA ILE A 508 6.94 -14.70 -11.84
C ILE A 508 8.19 -15.52 -11.47
N ALA A 509 8.33 -15.90 -10.19
CA ALA A 509 9.44 -16.73 -9.76
C ALA A 509 9.45 -18.09 -10.48
N ALA A 510 8.27 -18.72 -10.64
CA ALA A 510 8.13 -19.94 -11.41
C ALA A 510 8.46 -19.74 -12.90
N TYR A 511 8.02 -18.64 -13.49
CA TYR A 511 8.36 -18.30 -14.89
C TYR A 511 9.87 -18.14 -15.08
N PHE A 512 10.55 -17.35 -14.26
CA PHE A 512 11.99 -17.18 -14.36
C PHE A 512 12.77 -18.48 -14.10
N GLN A 513 12.27 -19.35 -13.21
CA GLN A 513 12.89 -20.67 -13.00
C GLN A 513 12.83 -21.52 -14.27
N THR A 514 11.70 -21.51 -15.00
CA THR A 514 11.61 -22.27 -16.27
C THR A 514 12.62 -21.80 -17.33
N LEU A 515 13.00 -20.51 -17.29
CA LEU A 515 14.00 -19.95 -18.21
C LEU A 515 15.44 -20.26 -17.81
N ARG A 516 15.71 -20.49 -16.51
CA ARG A 516 17.05 -20.89 -16.02
C ARG A 516 17.34 -22.37 -16.24
N ASP A 517 16.29 -23.19 -16.33
CA ASP A 517 16.39 -24.64 -16.49
C ASP A 517 16.61 -25.06 -17.97
N VAL A 518 16.60 -24.10 -18.91
CA VAL A 518 16.86 -24.28 -20.36
C VAL A 518 18.27 -23.84 -20.67
#